data_5bd5c323e99e0daa65831c3edbeaf34e
#
_entry.id   5bd5c323e99e0daa65831c3edbeaf34e
#
_cell.length_a   1.000
_cell.length_b   1.000
_cell.length_c   1.000
_cell.angle_alpha   90.00
_cell.angle_beta   90.00
_cell.angle_gamma   90.00
#
_symmetry.space_group_name_H-M   'P 1'
#
loop_
_entity.id
_entity.type
_entity.pdbx_description
1 polymer ?
#
loop_
_entity_poly.entity_id
_entity_poly.type
_entity_poly.pdbx_seq_one_letter_code
_entity_poly.pdbx_strand_id
1 'polypeptide(L)'
;LIWTDQGLMSMRFVGEPFIFSFTEIASGPSLIAPNAAVIANNRVYFMDRGGFYVYSGSAQRLPCTVLDYVFSDLNLNQQFKCFGASIESANEVIWFYPSKDSTEIDRYVSYNYLENAWSIGTTNDGFTRTAWIEAPTIDYPIAAGKTSGSNTNYLYNQEVGHSSDGSEFTAYIESSDFDLNPDGERFMFISKLIPDVEFRDQYSTNDTVTYTIKGRNYPLESLSTLQTINVTPESTFSNTRARSRHA
;
A
#
# COMPACT_ATOMS: atom_id res chain seq x y z
N LEU A 1 -9.08 23.86 -0.35
CA LEU A 1 -7.92 23.84 0.53
C LEU A 1 -6.71 24.43 -0.19
N ILE A 2 -5.84 25.08 0.54
CA ILE A 2 -4.60 25.64 0.04
C ILE A 2 -3.49 25.19 0.98
N TRP A 3 -2.51 24.46 0.45
CA TRP A 3 -1.31 24.09 1.18
C TRP A 3 -0.22 25.12 0.94
N THR A 4 0.43 25.49 1.99
CA THR A 4 1.61 26.34 1.98
C THR A 4 2.79 25.58 2.60
N ASP A 5 3.97 26.16 2.57
CA ASP A 5 5.15 25.61 3.25
C ASP A 5 5.04 25.66 4.79
N GLN A 6 4.05 26.39 5.32
CA GLN A 6 3.85 26.54 6.77
C GLN A 6 2.57 25.90 7.29
N GLY A 7 1.65 25.48 6.44
CA GLY A 7 0.40 24.87 6.89
C GLY A 7 -0.70 24.81 5.85
N LEU A 8 -1.88 24.48 6.33
CA LEU A 8 -3.09 24.27 5.54
C LEU A 8 -4.09 25.38 5.81
N MET A 9 -4.59 25.98 4.74
CA MET A 9 -5.61 27.03 4.77
C MET A 9 -6.87 26.62 4.01
N SER A 10 -8.01 27.12 4.45
CA SER A 10 -9.25 27.08 3.68
C SER A 10 -9.49 28.43 3.01
N MET A 11 -9.95 28.39 1.77
CA MET A 11 -10.49 29.53 1.04
C MET A 11 -11.99 29.30 0.86
N ARG A 12 -12.77 30.33 1.24
CA ARG A 12 -14.23 30.31 1.06
C ARG A 12 -14.68 31.58 0.35
N PHE A 13 -15.64 31.43 -0.53
CA PHE A 13 -16.36 32.55 -1.10
C PHE A 13 -17.32 33.13 -0.04
N VAL A 14 -17.22 34.44 0.26
CA VAL A 14 -18.02 35.12 1.29
C VAL A 14 -18.86 36.27 0.74
N GLY A 15 -18.74 36.59 -0.56
CA GLY A 15 -19.44 37.69 -1.20
C GLY A 15 -18.78 39.06 -0.98
N GLU A 16 -19.44 40.12 -1.46
CA GLU A 16 -18.94 41.49 -1.34
C GLU A 16 -18.98 41.99 0.13
N PRO A 17 -18.03 42.80 0.56
CA PRO A 17 -16.92 43.39 -0.19
C PRO A 17 -15.66 42.49 -0.24
N PHE A 18 -15.61 41.42 0.53
CA PHE A 18 -14.46 40.54 0.66
C PHE A 18 -14.72 39.22 -0.11
N ILE A 19 -14.63 39.20 -1.38
CA ILE A 19 -14.98 38.08 -2.25
C ILE A 19 -14.55 36.70 -1.73
N PHE A 20 -13.36 36.61 -1.15
CA PHE A 20 -12.85 35.39 -0.51
C PHE A 20 -12.35 35.65 0.92
N SER A 21 -12.59 34.68 1.76
CA SER A 21 -12.01 34.59 3.11
C SER A 21 -11.01 33.44 3.17
N PHE A 22 -9.90 33.67 3.85
CA PHE A 22 -8.85 32.68 4.10
C PHE A 22 -8.77 32.41 5.61
N THR A 23 -8.84 31.14 5.97
CA THR A 23 -8.75 30.74 7.38
C THR A 23 -7.72 29.63 7.51
N GLU A 24 -6.80 29.77 8.45
CA GLU A 24 -5.85 28.72 8.79
C GLU A 24 -6.60 27.54 9.44
N ILE A 25 -6.36 26.34 8.94
CA ILE A 25 -6.92 25.09 9.44
C ILE A 25 -5.94 24.40 10.36
N ALA A 26 -4.66 24.34 9.96
CA ALA A 26 -3.62 23.71 10.72
C ALA A 26 -2.26 24.29 10.37
N SER A 27 -1.44 24.52 11.39
CA SER A 27 -0.01 24.81 11.27
C SER A 27 0.77 23.50 11.21
N GLY A 28 1.73 23.40 10.32
CA GLY A 28 2.67 22.28 10.22
C GLY A 28 2.42 21.34 9.05
N PRO A 29 1.25 20.67 8.91
CA PRO A 29 1.05 19.75 7.79
C PRO A 29 1.12 20.47 6.44
N SER A 30 1.99 20.00 5.56
CA SER A 30 2.18 20.50 4.20
C SER A 30 2.01 19.37 3.19
N LEU A 31 2.14 19.63 1.90
CA LEU A 31 2.20 18.58 0.91
C LEU A 31 3.65 18.20 0.61
N ILE A 32 3.92 16.90 0.49
CA ILE A 32 5.22 16.42 0.02
C ILE A 32 5.47 16.79 -1.45
N ALA A 33 4.40 16.83 -2.25
CA ALA A 33 4.39 17.21 -3.66
C ALA A 33 3.03 17.80 -4.06
N PRO A 34 2.95 18.58 -5.13
CA PRO A 34 1.70 19.27 -5.54
C PRO A 34 0.52 18.33 -5.79
N ASN A 35 0.77 17.10 -6.22
CA ASN A 35 -0.26 16.12 -6.55
C ASN A 35 -0.45 15.04 -5.47
N ALA A 36 0.07 15.25 -4.26
CA ALA A 36 -0.01 14.27 -3.18
C ALA A 36 -1.29 14.38 -2.32
N ALA A 37 -2.29 15.12 -2.78
CA ALA A 37 -3.60 15.22 -2.15
C ALA A 37 -4.69 14.60 -3.03
N VAL A 38 -5.59 13.85 -2.40
CA VAL A 38 -6.66 13.08 -3.06
C VAL A 38 -7.99 13.32 -2.35
N ILE A 39 -9.06 13.42 -3.12
CA ILE A 39 -10.42 13.46 -2.59
C ILE A 39 -11.00 12.05 -2.71
N ALA A 40 -11.44 11.48 -1.62
CA ALA A 40 -12.17 10.22 -1.57
C ALA A 40 -13.18 10.26 -0.42
N ASN A 41 -14.34 9.66 -0.59
CA ASN A 41 -15.40 9.59 0.42
C ASN A 41 -15.69 10.95 1.10
N ASN A 42 -15.77 12.02 0.32
CA ASN A 42 -16.01 13.41 0.79
C ASN A 42 -14.97 13.92 1.81
N ARG A 43 -13.76 13.38 1.79
CA ARG A 43 -12.62 13.79 2.62
C ARG A 43 -11.43 14.05 1.72
N VAL A 44 -10.47 14.82 2.23
CA VAL A 44 -9.20 15.03 1.53
C VAL A 44 -8.11 14.29 2.28
N TYR A 45 -7.49 13.35 1.61
CA TYR A 45 -6.33 12.61 2.11
C TYR A 45 -5.08 13.18 1.50
N PHE A 46 -4.01 13.32 2.26
CA PHE A 46 -2.78 13.86 1.73
C PHE A 46 -1.53 13.33 2.42
N MET A 47 -0.45 13.27 1.66
CA MET A 47 0.86 12.85 2.14
C MET A 47 1.72 14.08 2.39
N ASP A 48 2.24 14.18 3.60
CA ASP A 48 3.24 15.15 4.03
C ASP A 48 4.63 14.52 4.10
N ARG A 49 5.66 15.28 4.41
CA ARG A 49 7.05 14.80 4.54
C ARG A 49 7.30 13.84 5.69
N GLY A 50 6.40 13.71 6.63
CA GLY A 50 6.54 12.87 7.82
C GLY A 50 5.30 12.06 8.15
N GLY A 51 4.31 11.98 7.26
CA GLY A 51 3.11 11.21 7.54
C GLY A 51 1.96 11.42 6.57
N PHE A 52 0.88 10.77 6.87
CA PHE A 52 -0.36 10.84 6.12
C PHE A 52 -1.43 11.53 6.96
N TYR A 53 -2.27 12.28 6.30
CA TYR A 53 -3.29 13.09 6.94
C TYR A 53 -4.63 12.97 6.23
N VAL A 54 -5.71 13.19 6.98
CA VAL A 54 -7.06 13.36 6.46
C VAL A 54 -7.65 14.70 6.91
N TYR A 55 -8.33 15.36 5.99
CA TYR A 55 -9.12 16.54 6.28
C TYR A 55 -10.61 16.22 6.11
N SER A 56 -11.37 16.43 7.18
CA SER A 56 -12.84 16.33 7.21
C SER A 56 -13.44 17.43 8.09
N GLY A 57 -13.06 18.70 7.81
CA GLY A 57 -13.36 19.85 8.65
C GLY A 57 -12.20 20.26 9.56
N SER A 58 -11.38 19.34 9.97
CA SER A 58 -10.07 19.54 10.62
C SER A 58 -9.02 18.61 10.02
N ALA A 59 -7.76 18.98 10.06
CA ALA A 59 -6.66 18.13 9.62
C ALA A 59 -6.25 17.19 10.77
N GLN A 60 -6.26 15.90 10.51
CA GLN A 60 -5.90 14.86 11.48
C GLN A 60 -4.85 13.94 10.86
N ARG A 61 -3.86 13.57 11.67
CA ARG A 61 -2.86 12.58 11.25
C ARG A 61 -3.49 11.19 11.23
N LEU A 62 -3.27 10.45 10.15
CA LEU A 62 -3.66 9.05 10.06
C LEU A 62 -2.62 8.18 10.77
N PRO A 63 -3.02 7.31 11.71
CA PRO A 63 -2.14 6.26 12.20
C PRO A 63 -1.73 5.35 11.03
N CYS A 64 -0.44 5.14 10.86
CA CYS A 64 0.08 4.36 9.74
C CYS A 64 1.03 3.28 10.26
N THR A 65 0.69 2.02 10.04
CA THR A 65 1.47 0.86 10.50
C THR A 65 2.75 0.65 9.67
N VAL A 66 2.79 1.20 8.45
CA VAL A 66 3.92 1.09 7.52
C VAL A 66 4.70 2.41 7.38
N LEU A 67 4.53 3.33 8.32
CA LEU A 67 5.08 4.68 8.25
C LEU A 67 6.60 4.67 8.07
N ASP A 68 7.29 3.97 8.95
CA ASP A 68 8.76 3.94 8.95
C ASP A 68 9.29 3.25 7.69
N TYR A 69 8.60 2.22 7.20
CA TYR A 69 8.94 1.57 5.95
C TYR A 69 8.90 2.55 4.78
N VAL A 70 7.81 3.29 4.62
CA VAL A 70 7.63 4.23 3.50
C VAL A 70 8.64 5.36 3.56
N PHE A 71 8.77 6.03 4.71
CA PHE A 71 9.58 7.24 4.83
C PHE A 71 11.09 6.96 4.95
N SER A 72 11.51 5.74 5.34
CA SER A 72 12.91 5.34 5.25
C SER A 72 13.35 4.95 3.84
N ASP A 73 12.41 4.50 3.01
CA ASP A 73 12.65 4.09 1.62
C ASP A 73 12.42 5.24 0.60
N LEU A 74 11.80 6.34 1.00
CA LEU A 74 11.46 7.43 0.11
C LEU A 74 12.71 8.22 -0.36
N ASN A 75 12.83 8.42 -1.69
CA ASN A 75 13.84 9.30 -2.27
C ASN A 75 13.43 10.77 -2.14
N LEU A 76 13.93 11.45 -1.12
CA LEU A 76 13.62 12.86 -0.87
C LEU A 76 14.09 13.79 -2.00
N ASN A 77 15.11 13.44 -2.78
CA ASN A 77 15.55 14.23 -3.91
C ASN A 77 14.55 14.20 -5.08
N GLN A 78 13.71 13.17 -5.11
CA GLN A 78 12.67 12.97 -6.13
C GLN A 78 11.24 13.11 -5.56
N GLN A 79 11.08 13.62 -4.34
CA GLN A 79 9.79 13.74 -3.65
C GLN A 79 8.71 14.47 -4.47
N PHE A 80 9.10 15.39 -5.35
CA PHE A 80 8.18 16.15 -6.20
C PHE A 80 7.41 15.27 -7.21
N LYS A 81 7.86 14.04 -7.43
CA LYS A 81 7.18 13.05 -8.28
C LYS A 81 6.05 12.32 -7.53
N CYS A 82 5.99 12.41 -6.21
CA CYS A 82 4.92 11.77 -5.46
C CYS A 82 3.56 12.30 -5.88
N PHE A 83 2.62 11.40 -6.07
CA PHE A 83 1.24 11.77 -6.34
C PHE A 83 0.28 10.78 -5.67
N GLY A 84 -0.93 11.25 -5.41
CA GLY A 84 -2.00 10.44 -4.86
C GLY A 84 -3.11 10.17 -5.87
N ALA A 85 -3.82 9.07 -5.67
CA ALA A 85 -4.97 8.65 -6.44
C ALA A 85 -6.01 7.98 -5.54
N SER A 86 -7.26 7.92 -5.99
CA SER A 86 -8.31 7.13 -5.37
C SER A 86 -8.59 5.88 -6.19
N ILE A 87 -9.00 4.81 -5.50
CA ILE A 87 -9.61 3.62 -6.07
C ILE A 87 -10.93 3.43 -5.34
N GLU A 88 -11.99 4.07 -5.86
CA GLU A 88 -13.30 4.10 -5.19
C GLU A 88 -13.91 2.70 -5.07
N SER A 89 -13.70 1.84 -6.06
CA SER A 89 -14.18 0.46 -6.07
C SER A 89 -13.60 -0.39 -4.93
N ALA A 90 -12.36 -0.08 -4.49
CA ALA A 90 -11.68 -0.73 -3.39
C ALA A 90 -11.79 0.03 -2.05
N ASN A 91 -12.38 1.23 -2.04
CA ASN A 91 -12.40 2.14 -0.89
C ASN A 91 -11.00 2.54 -0.44
N GLU A 92 -10.10 2.76 -1.39
CA GLU A 92 -8.69 3.03 -1.14
C GLU A 92 -8.25 4.40 -1.64
N VAL A 93 -7.27 4.95 -0.94
CA VAL A 93 -6.42 6.04 -1.39
C VAL A 93 -5.01 5.48 -1.52
N ILE A 94 -4.36 5.79 -2.64
CA ILE A 94 -3.05 5.27 -2.95
C ILE A 94 -2.08 6.42 -3.22
N TRP A 95 -0.85 6.32 -2.71
CA TRP A 95 0.24 7.25 -3.01
C TRP A 95 1.38 6.51 -3.67
N PHE A 96 1.77 7.01 -4.81
CA PHE A 96 2.90 6.53 -5.58
C PHE A 96 4.13 7.37 -5.26
N TYR A 97 5.27 6.71 -5.05
CA TYR A 97 6.50 7.39 -4.69
C TYR A 97 7.75 6.68 -5.24
N PRO A 98 8.86 7.39 -5.45
CA PRO A 98 10.14 6.79 -5.81
C PRO A 98 10.85 6.24 -4.57
N SER A 99 11.35 5.00 -4.64
CA SER A 99 12.19 4.43 -3.60
C SER A 99 13.55 5.11 -3.52
N LYS A 100 14.27 4.87 -2.44
CA LYS A 100 15.56 5.52 -2.12
C LYS A 100 16.59 5.45 -3.25
N ASP A 101 16.63 4.34 -3.95
CA ASP A 101 17.60 4.08 -5.02
C ASP A 101 17.02 4.33 -6.43
N SER A 102 15.78 4.78 -6.51
CA SER A 102 15.09 5.06 -7.77
C SER A 102 14.96 6.56 -8.04
N THR A 103 15.08 6.92 -9.30
CA THR A 103 14.74 8.27 -9.79
C THR A 103 13.33 8.33 -10.37
N GLU A 104 12.67 7.18 -10.55
CA GLU A 104 11.30 7.08 -11.05
C GLU A 104 10.41 6.42 -9.99
N ILE A 105 9.09 6.58 -10.14
CA ILE A 105 8.11 5.96 -9.26
C ILE A 105 8.16 4.46 -9.45
N ASP A 106 8.43 3.74 -8.36
CA ASP A 106 8.57 2.29 -8.32
C ASP A 106 7.90 1.65 -7.10
N ARG A 107 7.29 2.46 -6.24
CA ARG A 107 6.59 2.06 -5.01
C ARG A 107 5.24 2.69 -4.91
N TYR A 108 4.37 2.05 -4.15
CA TYR A 108 3.14 2.65 -3.68
C TYR A 108 2.81 2.24 -2.25
N VAL A 109 2.00 3.04 -1.61
CA VAL A 109 1.35 2.75 -0.35
C VAL A 109 -0.14 3.06 -0.49
N SER A 110 -1.02 2.16 -0.07
CA SER A 110 -2.45 2.37 -0.08
C SER A 110 -3.04 2.34 1.32
N TYR A 111 -4.13 3.05 1.49
CA TYR A 111 -4.91 3.10 2.70
C TYR A 111 -6.38 2.83 2.40
N ASN A 112 -6.90 1.72 2.92
CA ASN A 112 -8.33 1.44 2.89
C ASN A 112 -9.01 2.21 4.01
N TYR A 113 -9.84 3.19 3.64
CA TYR A 113 -10.45 4.11 4.59
C TYR A 113 -11.69 3.56 5.30
N LEU A 114 -12.21 2.40 4.89
CA LEU A 114 -13.27 1.70 5.60
C LEU A 114 -12.70 0.75 6.65
N GLU A 115 -11.68 0.02 6.30
CA GLU A 115 -11.06 -1.00 7.15
C GLU A 115 -9.94 -0.44 8.03
N ASN A 116 -9.48 0.81 7.76
CA ASN A 116 -8.32 1.41 8.39
C ASN A 116 -7.04 0.55 8.23
N ALA A 117 -6.91 -0.08 7.09
CA ALA A 117 -5.81 -0.98 6.75
C ALA A 117 -4.84 -0.31 5.76
N TRP A 118 -3.54 -0.61 5.93
CA TRP A 118 -2.48 -0.12 5.07
C TRP A 118 -1.87 -1.27 4.28
N SER A 119 -1.56 -1.00 3.01
CA SER A 119 -0.86 -1.92 2.12
C SER A 119 0.30 -1.20 1.44
N ILE A 120 1.31 -1.95 1.08
CA ILE A 120 2.48 -1.46 0.34
C ILE A 120 2.70 -2.33 -0.87
N GLY A 121 3.28 -1.77 -1.91
CA GLY A 121 3.63 -2.55 -3.09
C GLY A 121 4.66 -1.87 -3.97
N THR A 122 5.04 -2.59 -4.98
CA THR A 122 6.00 -2.16 -5.98
C THR A 122 5.35 -2.07 -7.35
N THR A 123 5.84 -1.17 -8.19
CA THR A 123 5.48 -1.11 -9.59
C THR A 123 6.55 -1.78 -10.47
N ASN A 124 7.36 -2.67 -9.86
CA ASN A 124 8.48 -3.37 -10.51
C ASN A 124 8.06 -4.50 -11.46
N ASP A 125 6.80 -4.60 -11.77
CA ASP A 125 6.23 -5.44 -12.80
C ASP A 125 6.59 -5.00 -14.24
N GLY A 126 7.55 -4.07 -14.35
CA GLY A 126 8.02 -3.54 -15.63
C GLY A 126 7.29 -2.29 -16.09
N PHE A 127 6.36 -1.76 -15.30
CA PHE A 127 5.56 -0.60 -15.66
C PHE A 127 5.60 0.48 -14.56
N THR A 128 6.17 1.65 -14.86
CA THR A 128 6.12 2.81 -13.96
C THR A 128 4.79 3.53 -14.11
N ARG A 129 4.19 3.98 -13.01
CA ARG A 129 2.97 4.79 -13.02
C ARG A 129 3.33 6.24 -12.72
N THR A 130 2.96 7.15 -13.61
CA THR A 130 3.27 8.58 -13.51
C THR A 130 2.05 9.46 -13.34
N ALA A 131 0.88 8.93 -13.68
CA ALA A 131 -0.41 9.57 -13.48
C ALA A 131 -1.50 8.50 -13.37
N TRP A 132 -2.57 8.86 -12.69
CA TRP A 132 -3.72 7.99 -12.47
C TRP A 132 -5.00 8.79 -12.57
N ILE A 133 -6.03 8.23 -13.18
CA ILE A 133 -7.37 8.78 -13.22
C ILE A 133 -8.41 7.69 -12.95
N GLU A 134 -9.34 7.98 -12.11
CA GLU A 134 -10.59 7.24 -11.94
C GLU A 134 -11.75 8.23 -12.07
N ALA A 135 -12.76 7.88 -12.81
CA ALA A 135 -13.95 8.71 -12.99
C ALA A 135 -15.20 7.82 -13.19
N PRO A 136 -16.39 8.25 -12.76
CA PRO A 136 -17.62 7.48 -12.90
C PRO A 136 -18.02 7.16 -14.34
N THR A 137 -17.38 7.81 -15.31
CA THR A 137 -17.64 7.63 -16.75
C THR A 137 -16.73 6.62 -17.43
N ILE A 138 -15.76 6.04 -16.70
CA ILE A 138 -14.84 5.02 -17.19
C ILE A 138 -15.01 3.75 -16.35
N ASP A 139 -14.97 2.60 -17.02
CA ASP A 139 -15.24 1.31 -16.35
C ASP A 139 -14.11 0.90 -15.41
N TYR A 140 -12.88 1.33 -15.69
CA TYR A 140 -11.68 0.97 -14.93
C TYR A 140 -10.78 2.19 -14.75
N PRO A 141 -10.04 2.29 -13.65
CA PRO A 141 -9.01 3.31 -13.51
C PRO A 141 -7.98 3.21 -14.64
N ILE A 142 -7.47 4.33 -15.10
CA ILE A 142 -6.46 4.41 -16.13
C ILE A 142 -5.18 5.01 -15.54
N ALA A 143 -4.06 4.32 -15.73
CA ALA A 143 -2.76 4.84 -15.37
C ALA A 143 -1.91 5.10 -16.63
N ALA A 144 -1.20 6.21 -16.61
CA ALA A 144 -0.17 6.51 -17.59
C ALA A 144 1.20 6.07 -17.06
N GLY A 145 2.03 5.55 -17.92
CA GLY A 145 3.38 5.18 -17.51
C GLY A 145 4.21 4.62 -18.66
N LYS A 146 5.37 4.12 -18.29
CA LYS A 146 6.40 3.63 -19.19
C LYS A 146 6.75 2.19 -18.84
N THR A 147 6.82 1.35 -19.85
CA THR A 147 7.36 -0.01 -19.68
C THR A 147 8.86 0.06 -19.45
N SER A 148 9.37 -0.72 -18.51
CA SER A 148 10.79 -0.81 -18.19
C SER A 148 11.59 -1.22 -19.43
N GLY A 149 12.71 -0.54 -19.67
CA GLY A 149 13.56 -0.78 -20.85
C GLY A 149 13.02 -0.27 -22.18
N SER A 150 11.83 0.31 -22.21
CA SER A 150 11.23 0.91 -23.41
C SER A 150 11.18 2.44 -23.32
N ASN A 151 11.23 3.12 -24.45
CA ASN A 151 10.94 4.55 -24.56
C ASN A 151 9.47 4.84 -24.92
N THR A 152 8.64 3.80 -24.95
CA THR A 152 7.23 3.92 -25.30
C THR A 152 6.41 4.13 -24.02
N ASN A 153 5.56 5.12 -24.04
CA ASN A 153 4.60 5.41 -22.98
C ASN A 153 3.23 4.87 -23.39
N TYR A 154 2.53 4.30 -22.44
CA TYR A 154 1.21 3.71 -22.63
C TYR A 154 0.20 4.25 -21.62
N LEU A 155 -1.07 4.09 -21.96
CA LEU A 155 -2.18 4.16 -21.02
C LEU A 155 -2.67 2.74 -20.78
N TYR A 156 -2.73 2.35 -19.51
CA TYR A 156 -3.19 1.03 -19.12
C TYR A 156 -4.46 1.12 -18.28
N ASN A 157 -5.41 0.24 -18.55
CA ASN A 157 -6.48 -0.01 -17.62
C ASN A 157 -5.91 -0.72 -16.39
N GLN A 158 -6.27 -0.22 -15.23
CA GLN A 158 -5.87 -0.78 -13.94
C GLN A 158 -7.02 -1.57 -13.33
N GLU A 159 -6.72 -2.45 -12.36
CA GLU A 159 -7.71 -3.28 -11.67
C GLU A 159 -8.52 -4.19 -12.63
N VAL A 160 -7.88 -4.66 -13.70
CA VAL A 160 -8.49 -5.51 -14.71
C VAL A 160 -7.68 -6.80 -14.88
N GLY A 161 -8.37 -7.94 -14.75
CA GLY A 161 -7.73 -9.26 -14.91
C GLY A 161 -6.87 -9.67 -13.73
N HIS A 162 -5.93 -10.60 -13.98
CA HIS A 162 -5.12 -11.26 -12.95
C HIS A 162 -3.62 -11.22 -13.25
N SER A 163 -3.21 -10.36 -14.19
CA SER A 163 -1.81 -10.24 -14.60
C SER A 163 -1.43 -8.78 -14.83
N SER A 164 -0.15 -8.45 -14.70
CA SER A 164 0.39 -7.18 -15.07
C SER A 164 0.95 -7.26 -16.49
N ASP A 165 0.22 -6.67 -17.47
CA ASP A 165 0.56 -6.68 -18.90
C ASP A 165 0.90 -8.11 -19.43
N GLY A 166 0.08 -9.10 -19.02
CA GLY A 166 0.25 -10.50 -19.39
C GLY A 166 1.27 -11.29 -18.55
N SER A 167 1.96 -10.64 -17.63
CA SER A 167 2.90 -11.27 -16.71
C SER A 167 2.27 -11.52 -15.35
N GLU A 168 2.60 -12.64 -14.72
CA GLU A 168 2.18 -12.91 -13.34
C GLU A 168 2.82 -11.92 -12.38
N PHE A 169 2.07 -11.45 -11.39
CA PHE A 169 2.62 -10.68 -10.29
C PHE A 169 2.58 -11.47 -8.98
N THR A 170 3.59 -11.29 -8.17
CA THR A 170 3.67 -11.95 -6.86
C THR A 170 2.84 -11.17 -5.84
N ALA A 171 1.80 -11.82 -5.31
CA ALA A 171 1.04 -11.31 -4.18
C ALA A 171 1.34 -12.13 -2.93
N TYR A 172 1.50 -11.46 -1.77
CA TYR A 172 1.73 -12.14 -0.51
C TYR A 172 1.10 -11.40 0.65
N ILE A 173 0.81 -12.15 1.72
CA ILE A 173 0.40 -11.62 3.01
C ILE A 173 1.38 -12.18 4.04
N GLU A 174 1.97 -11.32 4.84
CA GLU A 174 2.85 -11.71 5.94
C GLU A 174 2.28 -11.16 7.26
N SER A 175 2.07 -12.05 8.23
CA SER A 175 1.67 -11.62 9.56
C SER A 175 2.86 -10.97 10.29
N SER A 176 2.59 -10.08 11.23
CA SER A 176 3.60 -9.72 12.22
C SER A 176 4.00 -10.95 13.03
N ASP A 177 5.15 -10.87 13.70
CA ASP A 177 5.56 -11.89 14.67
C ASP A 177 4.47 -12.04 15.73
N PHE A 178 4.17 -13.28 16.08
CA PHE A 178 3.24 -13.57 17.16
C PHE A 178 3.87 -14.57 18.14
N ASP A 179 3.62 -14.34 19.39
CA ASP A 179 4.00 -15.22 20.49
C ASP A 179 2.73 -15.60 21.28
N LEU A 180 2.67 -16.83 21.72
CA LEU A 180 1.58 -17.31 22.57
C LEU A 180 1.68 -16.81 24.01
N ASN A 181 2.83 -16.32 24.41
CA ASN A 181 3.06 -15.73 25.71
C ASN A 181 3.71 -14.34 25.58
N PRO A 182 3.07 -13.28 26.11
CA PRO A 182 3.59 -11.91 26.03
C PRO A 182 5.00 -11.73 26.58
N ASP A 183 5.46 -12.65 27.43
CA ASP A 183 6.77 -12.59 28.09
C ASP A 183 7.90 -13.15 27.21
N GLY A 184 7.60 -13.77 26.07
CA GLY A 184 8.60 -14.29 25.12
C GLY A 184 9.46 -15.45 25.63
N GLU A 185 9.07 -16.07 26.75
CA GLU A 185 9.88 -17.11 27.44
C GLU A 185 9.56 -18.54 27.00
N ARG A 186 8.64 -18.71 26.04
CA ARG A 186 8.17 -20.06 25.66
C ARG A 186 8.36 -20.30 24.18
N PHE A 187 8.66 -21.57 23.87
CA PHE A 187 8.71 -22.05 22.51
C PHE A 187 7.35 -22.50 22.04
N MET A 188 6.99 -22.08 20.85
CA MET A 188 5.79 -22.52 20.17
C MET A 188 6.08 -23.78 19.35
N PHE A 189 5.25 -24.80 19.52
CA PHE A 189 5.24 -25.97 18.66
C PHE A 189 3.97 -26.00 17.83
N ILE A 190 4.12 -25.85 16.52
CA ILE A 190 3.01 -25.96 15.57
C ILE A 190 2.88 -27.43 15.15
N SER A 191 1.86 -28.10 15.64
CA SER A 191 1.60 -29.52 15.32
C SER A 191 0.77 -29.70 14.06
N LYS A 192 -0.01 -28.69 13.68
CA LYS A 192 -0.92 -28.75 12.52
C LYS A 192 -1.18 -27.35 12.00
N LEU A 193 -1.12 -27.20 10.67
CA LEU A 193 -1.63 -26.05 9.93
C LEU A 193 -2.72 -26.57 8.98
N ILE A 194 -3.88 -25.94 9.00
CA ILE A 194 -4.96 -26.21 8.04
C ILE A 194 -5.10 -24.91 7.24
N PRO A 195 -4.66 -24.91 5.97
CA PRO A 195 -4.87 -23.77 5.09
C PRO A 195 -6.36 -23.58 4.82
N ASP A 196 -6.83 -22.34 4.94
CA ASP A 196 -8.18 -21.93 4.54
C ASP A 196 -8.06 -21.10 3.26
N VAL A 197 -8.17 -21.78 2.13
CA VAL A 197 -8.02 -21.20 0.79
C VAL A 197 -9.15 -21.66 -0.08
N GLU A 198 -9.78 -20.72 -0.75
CA GLU A 198 -10.77 -20.95 -1.78
C GLU A 198 -10.19 -20.56 -3.15
N PHE A 199 -10.09 -21.52 -4.05
CA PHE A 199 -9.77 -21.26 -5.45
C PHE A 199 -11.09 -20.96 -6.18
N ARG A 200 -11.24 -19.69 -6.61
CA ARG A 200 -12.44 -19.25 -7.32
C ARG A 200 -12.27 -19.39 -8.82
N ASP A 201 -13.36 -19.30 -9.53
CA ASP A 201 -13.56 -19.53 -10.97
C ASP A 201 -12.33 -19.28 -11.87
N GLN A 202 -12.09 -20.21 -12.80
CA GLN A 202 -11.00 -20.21 -13.79
C GLN A 202 -9.59 -20.52 -13.25
N TYR A 203 -9.50 -21.25 -12.14
CA TYR A 203 -8.19 -21.75 -11.71
C TYR A 203 -7.65 -22.82 -12.68
N SER A 204 -6.34 -22.85 -12.81
CA SER A 204 -5.60 -23.97 -13.39
C SER A 204 -5.30 -25.02 -12.30
N THR A 205 -5.22 -26.29 -12.66
CA THR A 205 -4.76 -27.34 -11.75
C THR A 205 -3.33 -27.10 -11.22
N ASN A 206 -2.58 -26.21 -11.88
CA ASN A 206 -1.23 -25.80 -11.50
C ASN A 206 -1.17 -24.59 -10.57
N ASP A 207 -2.31 -23.92 -10.32
CA ASP A 207 -2.35 -22.78 -9.43
C ASP A 207 -1.96 -23.21 -8.02
N THR A 208 -1.07 -22.45 -7.40
CA THR A 208 -0.46 -22.82 -6.13
C THR A 208 -0.43 -21.65 -5.16
N VAL A 209 -0.92 -21.88 -3.95
CA VAL A 209 -0.72 -20.97 -2.83
C VAL A 209 0.35 -21.55 -1.92
N THR A 210 1.40 -20.77 -1.70
CA THR A 210 2.55 -21.20 -0.89
C THR A 210 2.45 -20.58 0.51
N TYR A 211 2.37 -21.44 1.52
CA TYR A 211 2.46 -21.04 2.94
C TYR A 211 3.90 -21.22 3.41
N THR A 212 4.51 -20.14 3.87
CA THR A 212 5.85 -20.16 4.46
C THR A 212 5.76 -19.88 5.94
N ILE A 213 6.16 -20.85 6.77
CA ILE A 213 6.27 -20.69 8.20
C ILE A 213 7.70 -20.28 8.52
N LYS A 214 7.85 -19.08 9.08
CA LYS A 214 9.13 -18.54 9.53
C LYS A 214 9.19 -18.54 11.04
N GLY A 215 10.36 -18.68 11.60
CA GLY A 215 10.58 -18.63 13.04
C GLY A 215 12.00 -18.21 13.41
N ARG A 216 12.19 -17.80 14.65
CA ARG A 216 13.49 -17.49 15.28
C ARG A 216 13.51 -18.02 16.69
N ASN A 217 14.70 -18.29 17.21
CA ASN A 217 14.87 -18.82 18.56
C ASN A 217 15.05 -17.71 19.60
N TYR A 218 15.53 -16.53 19.18
CA TYR A 218 15.79 -15.40 20.07
C TYR A 218 15.22 -14.11 19.50
N PRO A 219 14.77 -13.18 20.38
CA PRO A 219 14.45 -11.82 19.94
C PRO A 219 15.64 -11.22 19.17
N LEU A 220 15.39 -10.49 18.09
CA LEU A 220 16.40 -9.87 17.20
C LEU A 220 17.19 -10.84 16.31
N GLU A 221 17.03 -12.15 16.41
CA GLU A 221 17.56 -13.09 15.42
C GLU A 221 16.82 -12.95 14.09
N SER A 222 17.51 -13.16 12.99
CA SER A 222 16.88 -13.19 11.67
C SER A 222 15.89 -14.35 11.55
N LEU A 223 14.74 -14.09 10.96
CA LEU A 223 13.74 -15.12 10.68
C LEU A 223 14.31 -16.19 9.75
N SER A 224 14.13 -17.45 10.11
CA SER A 224 14.45 -18.60 9.27
C SER A 224 13.17 -19.29 8.81
N THR A 225 13.19 -19.82 7.58
CA THR A 225 12.09 -20.64 7.08
C THR A 225 12.13 -22.01 7.76
N LEU A 226 11.09 -22.30 8.54
CA LEU A 226 10.94 -23.60 9.23
C LEU A 226 10.29 -24.61 8.31
N GLN A 227 9.30 -24.18 7.53
CA GLN A 227 8.55 -25.04 6.62
C GLN A 227 7.89 -24.23 5.50
N THR A 228 7.77 -24.87 4.35
CA THR A 228 6.98 -24.40 3.20
C THR A 228 5.96 -25.45 2.83
N ILE A 229 4.72 -25.04 2.59
CA ILE A 229 3.60 -25.89 2.22
C ILE A 229 2.96 -25.29 0.97
N ASN A 230 2.90 -26.08 -0.09
CA ASN A 230 2.20 -25.70 -1.31
C ASN A 230 0.80 -26.33 -1.32
N VAL A 231 -0.19 -25.51 -1.57
CA VAL A 231 -1.60 -25.89 -1.67
C VAL A 231 -2.06 -25.64 -3.08
N THR A 232 -2.57 -26.67 -3.71
CA THR A 232 -3.19 -26.64 -5.05
C THR A 232 -4.70 -26.91 -4.92
N PRO A 233 -5.52 -26.65 -5.95
CA PRO A 233 -6.95 -26.97 -5.93
C PRO A 233 -7.27 -28.42 -5.58
N GLU A 234 -6.36 -29.34 -5.90
CA GLU A 234 -6.52 -30.77 -5.65
C GLU A 234 -5.81 -31.27 -4.37
N SER A 235 -5.21 -30.37 -3.60
CA SER A 235 -4.46 -30.78 -2.40
C SER A 235 -5.36 -31.38 -1.34
N THR A 236 -5.02 -32.59 -0.91
CA THR A 236 -5.58 -33.18 0.31
C THR A 236 -4.66 -32.83 1.48
N PHE A 237 -5.23 -32.25 2.55
CA PHE A 237 -4.44 -31.82 3.70
C PHE A 237 -3.91 -33.02 4.50
N SER A 238 -2.60 -33.19 4.51
CA SER A 238 -1.90 -34.07 5.45
C SER A 238 -1.44 -33.28 6.67
N ASN A 239 -1.33 -33.96 7.82
CA ASN A 239 -0.82 -33.36 9.05
C ASN A 239 0.62 -32.89 8.84
N THR A 240 0.81 -31.58 8.82
CA THR A 240 2.13 -30.97 8.67
C THR A 240 2.62 -30.54 10.05
N ARG A 241 3.80 -31.02 10.43
CA ARG A 241 4.43 -30.68 11.72
C ARG A 241 5.61 -29.77 11.48
N ALA A 242 5.53 -28.54 12.00
CA ALA A 242 6.68 -27.66 12.08
C ALA A 242 7.22 -27.67 13.52
N ARG A 243 8.52 -27.82 13.68
CA ARG A 243 9.18 -27.86 14.97
C ARG A 243 10.28 -26.78 14.99
N SER A 244 10.11 -25.79 15.82
CA SER A 244 11.21 -24.94 16.26
C SER A 244 12.02 -25.70 17.30
N ARG A 245 13.31 -25.90 17.07
CA ARG A 245 14.21 -26.50 18.06
C ARG A 245 14.94 -25.43 18.80
N HIS A 246 14.99 -25.61 20.09
CA HIS A 246 16.03 -25.07 20.95
C HIS A 246 17.34 -25.79 20.76
N ALA A 247 18.42 -25.04 20.75
CA ALA A 247 19.69 -25.47 21.28
C ALA A 247 19.91 -24.80 22.64
#